data_77e4525cd07a51440d7c3e94c20fee24
#
_entry.id   77e4525cd07a51440d7c3e94c20fee24
#
_cell.length_a   1.000
_cell.length_b   1.000
_cell.length_c   1.000
_cell.angle_alpha   90.00
_cell.angle_beta   90.00
_cell.angle_gamma   90.00
#
_symmetry.space_group_name_H-M   'P 1'
#
loop_
_entity.id
_entity.type
_entity.pdbx_description
1 polymer ?
#
loop_
_entity_poly.entity_id
_entity_poly.type
_entity_poly.pdbx_seq_one_letter_code
_entity_poly.pdbx_strand_id
1 'polypeptide(L)'
;MPGKISAGILTLLLLLSPASVGQNPPAVQSARTYYVDSVAGNDDNAGTTPARAWKSLAKVNATTFLPGDRILLKSGSVWRGQLWPKGSGVEGRAIAVDMYGGGVKPVIQGEGLAEDAVLLKNQEYWEIQNLEITNTGSTPATRRGVHLAVEDYGDAHHVYIRSLTIHDVNGSDAVKHNGGINYTCAGKQKASRFVDLRLENNEIYHVDRSGIFGMSDRWERTKWYPSLGVAVRGNVLHDIGGDGIVVVATDGAVVEHNVVGRANQRSEGYNVAIWPWSADNTLVQYNEAYGTKGQRDGEGFDSDWNSKNTIIQYNYSHDNDGGFLLICDDGGQKPETSAGNIGTIARYNISENDRTRGINLAGPVKNTLIYNNTIFVGPDHHVDLLQYTDWGGWARGTFFYNNIFDVKGSAQFCYGISWAANGAYATAPGLGQSKDNEFDSNIYYGLVAAPGDPHALTVDPQFVAPGMGGVGHLTLSGYRLKPGSPARGTGKLLEKNGGQDYWGNKVPSCGKTDRGASQADDCDEAHK
;
A
#
# COMPACT_ATOMS: atom_id res chain seq x y z
N MET A 1 -6.76 85.11 -35.06
CA MET A 1 -6.78 86.05 -33.91
C MET A 1 -6.60 85.21 -32.68
N PRO A 2 -5.69 85.49 -31.74
CA PRO A 2 -5.16 84.57 -30.77
C PRO A 2 -5.98 84.59 -29.47
N GLY A 3 -6.27 83.39 -28.92
CA GLY A 3 -6.89 83.18 -27.63
C GLY A 3 -5.85 82.82 -26.58
N LYS A 4 -5.93 83.48 -25.46
CA LYS A 4 -5.00 83.45 -24.32
C LYS A 4 -4.92 82.14 -23.61
N ILE A 5 -3.72 81.64 -23.32
CA ILE A 5 -3.40 80.50 -22.44
C ILE A 5 -3.33 81.06 -21.00
N SER A 6 -4.14 80.49 -20.09
CA SER A 6 -4.07 80.77 -18.65
C SER A 6 -3.36 79.57 -17.95
N ALA A 7 -2.24 79.86 -17.31
CA ALA A 7 -1.47 78.88 -16.53
C ALA A 7 -2.04 78.73 -15.13
N GLY A 8 -2.59 77.56 -14.81
CA GLY A 8 -2.99 77.19 -13.45
C GLY A 8 -1.83 76.51 -12.72
N ILE A 9 -1.43 77.09 -11.59
CA ILE A 9 -0.40 76.53 -10.70
C ILE A 9 -1.07 75.43 -9.86
N LEU A 10 -0.63 74.17 -10.03
CA LEU A 10 -1.09 73.03 -9.23
C LEU A 10 -0.16 72.89 -8.02
N THR A 11 -0.66 73.21 -6.83
CA THR A 11 0.04 73.04 -5.55
C THR A 11 -0.09 71.59 -5.11
N LEU A 12 1.02 70.83 -5.14
CA LEU A 12 1.11 69.44 -4.71
C LEU A 12 1.24 69.39 -3.18
N LEU A 13 0.13 69.01 -2.45
CA LEU A 13 0.19 68.71 -1.04
C LEU A 13 0.74 67.28 -0.84
N LEU A 14 1.97 67.14 -0.32
CA LEU A 14 2.53 65.87 0.16
C LEU A 14 1.85 65.54 1.49
N LEU A 15 0.91 64.56 1.46
CA LEU A 15 0.43 63.88 2.64
C LEU A 15 1.46 62.86 3.11
N LEU A 16 2.18 63.14 4.17
CA LEU A 16 3.03 62.20 4.90
C LEU A 16 2.11 61.18 5.62
N SER A 17 2.03 59.96 5.09
CA SER A 17 1.38 58.85 5.82
C SER A 17 2.23 58.49 7.04
N PRO A 18 1.61 58.21 8.23
CA PRO A 18 2.38 57.75 9.38
C PRO A 18 2.93 56.36 9.09
N ALA A 19 4.23 56.15 9.36
CA ALA A 19 4.88 54.88 9.28
C ALA A 19 4.12 53.88 10.16
N SER A 20 3.64 52.79 9.57
CA SER A 20 3.10 51.65 10.30
C SER A 20 4.23 51.08 11.19
N VAL A 21 4.03 51.16 12.49
CA VAL A 21 4.87 50.48 13.48
C VAL A 21 4.76 48.99 13.14
N GLY A 22 5.83 48.43 12.60
CA GLY A 22 5.92 47.02 12.31
C GLY A 22 5.64 46.24 13.61
N GLN A 23 4.54 45.52 13.64
CA GLN A 23 4.33 44.49 14.67
C GLN A 23 5.45 43.48 14.50
N ASN A 24 6.33 43.35 15.49
CA ASN A 24 7.28 42.25 15.53
C ASN A 24 6.49 40.96 15.38
N PRO A 25 6.92 40.03 14.52
CA PRO A 25 6.27 38.74 14.42
C PRO A 25 6.24 38.13 15.84
N PRO A 26 5.15 37.46 16.23
CA PRO A 26 5.04 36.87 17.56
C PRO A 26 6.25 35.97 17.79
N ALA A 27 6.90 36.16 18.94
CA ALA A 27 8.10 35.40 19.30
C ALA A 27 7.80 33.89 19.14
N VAL A 28 8.52 33.23 18.27
CA VAL A 28 8.37 31.78 18.04
C VAL A 28 8.74 31.11 19.35
N GLN A 29 7.76 30.56 20.07
CA GLN A 29 8.02 29.85 21.31
C GLN A 29 8.99 28.70 21.04
N SER A 30 10.04 28.57 21.84
CA SER A 30 11.02 27.51 21.70
C SER A 30 10.38 26.14 21.96
N ALA A 31 10.71 25.18 21.11
CA ALA A 31 10.27 23.79 21.27
C ALA A 31 10.72 23.25 22.63
N ARG A 32 9.86 22.44 23.26
CA ARG A 32 10.10 21.81 24.55
C ARG A 32 10.18 20.31 24.43
N THR A 33 10.95 19.69 25.32
CA THR A 33 10.94 18.24 25.47
C THR A 33 10.28 17.91 26.81
N TYR A 34 9.28 17.03 26.74
CA TYR A 34 8.55 16.50 27.89
C TYR A 34 8.91 15.02 28.09
N TYR A 35 9.17 14.66 29.31
CA TYR A 35 9.54 13.31 29.74
C TYR A 35 8.38 12.68 30.50
N VAL A 36 8.07 11.42 30.22
CA VAL A 36 7.00 10.67 30.89
C VAL A 36 7.56 9.33 31.38
N ASP A 37 7.41 9.04 32.67
CA ASP A 37 7.86 7.81 33.33
C ASP A 37 6.73 7.25 34.18
N SER A 38 6.17 6.10 33.80
CA SER A 38 5.01 5.51 34.49
C SER A 38 5.32 5.05 35.93
N VAL A 39 6.59 4.86 36.25
CA VAL A 39 7.03 4.36 37.55
C VAL A 39 7.45 5.50 38.47
N ALA A 40 8.44 6.30 38.08
CA ALA A 40 9.03 7.34 38.91
C ALA A 40 8.48 8.74 38.65
N GLY A 41 7.63 8.94 37.63
CA GLY A 41 7.06 10.24 37.29
C GLY A 41 6.00 10.72 38.29
N ASN A 42 5.70 12.01 38.23
CA ASN A 42 4.63 12.67 38.98
C ASN A 42 4.03 13.76 38.09
N ASP A 43 2.70 13.78 37.94
CA ASP A 43 1.99 14.72 37.06
C ASP A 43 2.00 16.18 37.53
N ASP A 44 2.42 16.43 38.79
CA ASP A 44 2.66 17.78 39.32
C ASP A 44 4.01 18.34 38.88
N ASN A 45 4.88 17.52 38.34
CA ASN A 45 6.18 17.95 37.81
C ASN A 45 6.02 18.81 36.53
N ALA A 46 7.07 19.57 36.20
CA ALA A 46 7.13 20.33 34.96
C ALA A 46 7.25 19.45 33.71
N GLY A 47 7.72 18.20 33.86
CA GLY A 47 7.92 17.27 32.77
C GLY A 47 9.16 17.51 31.91
N THR A 48 9.92 18.57 32.14
CA THR A 48 10.96 19.08 31.23
C THR A 48 12.35 18.47 31.43
N THR A 49 12.50 17.55 32.37
CA THR A 49 13.72 16.76 32.57
C THR A 49 13.37 15.34 33.01
N PRO A 50 14.25 14.35 32.76
CA PRO A 50 13.99 12.96 33.19
C PRO A 50 13.73 12.81 34.70
N ALA A 51 14.41 13.60 35.54
CA ALA A 51 14.23 13.57 36.99
C ALA A 51 12.90 14.22 37.45
N ARG A 52 12.26 15.00 36.61
CA ARG A 52 10.96 15.64 36.84
C ARG A 52 9.96 15.25 35.79
N ALA A 53 9.94 13.97 35.38
CA ALA A 53 9.03 13.42 34.40
C ALA A 53 7.57 13.45 34.89
N TRP A 54 6.64 13.57 33.97
CA TRP A 54 5.22 13.27 34.17
C TRP A 54 5.03 11.77 34.40
N LYS A 55 3.87 11.38 34.92
CA LYS A 55 3.57 9.97 35.19
C LYS A 55 2.61 9.35 34.19
N SER A 56 1.54 10.03 33.88
CA SER A 56 0.37 9.42 33.25
C SER A 56 0.13 9.86 31.81
N LEU A 57 -0.55 9.00 31.02
CA LEU A 57 -1.11 9.39 29.72
C LEU A 57 -2.19 10.48 29.90
N ALA A 58 -2.91 10.52 31.02
CA ALA A 58 -3.90 11.55 31.30
C ALA A 58 -3.29 12.95 31.26
N LYS A 59 -2.09 13.13 31.82
CA LYS A 59 -1.32 14.38 31.76
C LYS A 59 -0.92 14.74 30.34
N VAL A 60 -0.43 13.76 29.58
CA VAL A 60 -0.09 13.95 28.16
C VAL A 60 -1.33 14.34 27.35
N ASN A 61 -2.43 13.63 27.53
CA ASN A 61 -3.68 13.85 26.79
C ASN A 61 -4.35 15.19 27.13
N ALA A 62 -4.13 15.73 28.34
CA ALA A 62 -4.65 17.02 28.76
C ALA A 62 -3.77 18.21 28.30
N THR A 63 -2.58 17.94 27.76
CA THR A 63 -1.64 18.96 27.30
C THR A 63 -1.81 19.23 25.81
N THR A 64 -1.87 20.52 25.43
CA THR A 64 -1.77 20.92 24.02
C THR A 64 -0.33 21.26 23.69
N PHE A 65 0.29 20.47 22.83
CA PHE A 65 1.68 20.63 22.41
C PHE A 65 1.82 21.66 21.30
N LEU A 66 2.98 22.28 21.21
CA LEU A 66 3.30 23.34 20.25
C LEU A 66 4.28 22.82 19.18
N PRO A 67 4.38 23.50 18.03
CA PRO A 67 5.25 23.09 16.95
C PRO A 67 6.71 22.86 17.38
N GLY A 68 7.20 21.64 17.15
CA GLY A 68 8.54 21.17 17.51
C GLY A 68 8.66 20.55 18.90
N ASP A 69 7.58 20.50 19.70
CA ASP A 69 7.61 19.83 21.01
C ASP A 69 7.86 18.32 20.85
N ARG A 70 8.52 17.74 21.86
CA ARG A 70 8.78 16.31 21.92
C ARG A 70 8.23 15.71 23.20
N ILE A 71 7.58 14.57 23.09
CA ILE A 71 7.03 13.77 24.19
C ILE A 71 7.85 12.49 24.24
N LEU A 72 8.69 12.33 25.25
CA LEU A 72 9.57 11.19 25.37
C LEU A 72 9.07 10.26 26.47
N LEU A 73 8.68 9.05 26.08
CA LEU A 73 8.23 7.98 26.95
C LEU A 73 9.43 7.15 27.41
N LYS A 74 9.51 6.82 28.69
CA LYS A 74 10.65 6.08 29.21
C LYS A 74 10.66 4.63 28.73
N SER A 75 11.81 4.19 28.23
CA SER A 75 12.08 2.81 27.88
C SER A 75 11.68 1.83 29.01
N GLY A 76 11.00 0.74 28.66
CA GLY A 76 10.53 -0.27 29.59
C GLY A 76 9.35 0.13 30.49
N SER A 77 8.85 1.34 30.36
CA SER A 77 7.61 1.76 31.05
C SER A 77 6.37 1.23 30.34
N VAL A 78 5.32 1.00 31.11
CA VAL A 78 4.02 0.52 30.62
C VAL A 78 2.95 1.49 31.07
N TRP A 79 2.07 1.87 30.13
CA TRP A 79 0.86 2.65 30.39
C TRP A 79 -0.37 1.89 29.95
N ARG A 80 -1.45 1.99 30.73
CA ARG A 80 -2.76 1.42 30.40
C ARG A 80 -3.71 2.52 29.92
N GLY A 81 -4.48 2.23 28.89
CA GLY A 81 -5.44 3.14 28.29
C GLY A 81 -4.94 3.77 26.98
N GLN A 82 -5.53 4.89 26.61
CA GLN A 82 -5.31 5.55 25.33
C GLN A 82 -4.27 6.66 25.40
N LEU A 83 -3.35 6.69 24.44
CA LEU A 83 -2.51 7.85 24.13
C LEU A 83 -3.22 8.70 23.06
N TRP A 84 -3.64 9.90 23.43
CA TRP A 84 -4.33 10.85 22.55
C TRP A 84 -3.81 12.28 22.74
N PRO A 85 -2.58 12.59 22.32
CA PRO A 85 -1.97 13.91 22.51
C PRO A 85 -2.68 14.95 21.64
N LYS A 86 -2.58 16.24 21.99
CA LYS A 86 -3.25 17.37 21.35
C LYS A 86 -2.27 18.38 20.79
N GLY A 87 -2.70 19.12 19.78
CA GLY A 87 -1.92 20.16 19.12
C GLY A 87 -1.47 19.74 17.73
N SER A 88 -1.00 20.68 16.94
CA SER A 88 -0.41 20.41 15.62
C SER A 88 0.95 21.09 15.52
N GLY A 89 1.87 20.45 14.79
CA GLY A 89 3.11 21.08 14.39
C GLY A 89 2.90 22.06 13.23
N VAL A 90 3.98 22.42 12.59
CA VAL A 90 4.01 23.17 11.33
C VAL A 90 5.17 22.64 10.49
N GLU A 91 5.23 23.02 9.23
CA GLU A 91 6.33 22.65 8.34
C GLU A 91 7.71 22.89 8.98
N GLY A 92 8.56 21.87 8.95
CA GLY A 92 9.89 21.88 9.57
C GLY A 92 9.91 21.82 11.10
N ARG A 93 8.76 21.78 11.79
CA ARG A 93 8.63 21.71 13.25
C ARG A 93 7.50 20.76 13.67
N ALA A 94 7.61 19.49 13.27
CA ALA A 94 6.66 18.47 13.69
C ALA A 94 6.71 18.26 15.21
N ILE A 95 5.59 17.84 15.80
CA ILE A 95 5.53 17.35 17.17
C ILE A 95 5.87 15.86 17.15
N ALA A 96 6.69 15.40 18.10
CA ALA A 96 7.12 14.02 18.11
C ALA A 96 6.77 13.29 19.41
N VAL A 97 6.31 12.03 19.28
CA VAL A 97 6.30 11.05 20.36
C VAL A 97 7.40 10.04 20.10
N ASP A 98 8.27 9.84 21.07
CA ASP A 98 9.41 8.94 20.97
C ASP A 98 9.74 8.35 22.34
N MET A 99 10.77 7.52 22.42
CA MET A 99 11.27 6.97 23.67
C MET A 99 12.55 7.69 24.14
N TYR A 100 12.84 7.60 25.44
CA TYR A 100 14.13 7.94 26.01
C TYR A 100 14.65 6.84 26.95
N GLY A 101 15.95 6.85 27.19
CA GLY A 101 16.63 5.73 27.82
C GLY A 101 16.94 4.62 26.84
N GLY A 102 17.87 3.76 27.16
CA GLY A 102 18.19 2.59 26.35
C GLY A 102 17.36 1.36 26.76
N GLY A 103 17.14 0.42 25.84
CA GLY A 103 16.47 -0.84 26.13
C GLY A 103 15.19 -1.06 25.33
N VAL A 104 14.21 -1.73 25.94
CA VAL A 104 12.97 -2.12 25.29
C VAL A 104 12.02 -0.93 25.09
N LYS A 105 11.20 -0.99 24.06
CA LYS A 105 10.20 0.03 23.75
C LYS A 105 9.26 0.26 24.94
N PRO A 106 8.81 1.50 25.17
CA PRO A 106 7.70 1.79 26.09
C PRO A 106 6.39 1.24 25.51
N VAL A 107 5.51 0.72 26.36
CA VAL A 107 4.31 0.01 25.99
C VAL A 107 3.05 0.82 26.27
N ILE A 108 2.20 0.97 25.28
CA ILE A 108 0.82 1.47 25.42
C ILE A 108 -0.12 0.27 25.35
N GLN A 109 -0.74 -0.08 26.46
CA GLN A 109 -1.72 -1.16 26.56
C GLN A 109 -3.13 -0.58 26.57
N GLY A 110 -3.83 -0.68 25.42
CA GLY A 110 -5.21 -0.20 25.31
C GLY A 110 -6.19 -0.97 26.20
N GLU A 111 -5.93 -2.26 26.43
CA GLU A 111 -6.76 -3.19 27.26
C GLU A 111 -8.25 -3.19 26.89
N GLY A 112 -8.59 -2.80 25.65
CA GLY A 112 -10.00 -2.66 25.23
C GLY A 112 -10.76 -1.55 25.95
N LEU A 113 -10.08 -0.67 26.69
CA LEU A 113 -10.69 0.46 27.41
C LEU A 113 -11.10 1.58 26.46
N ALA A 114 -10.47 1.65 25.28
CA ALA A 114 -10.82 2.55 24.19
C ALA A 114 -10.74 1.78 22.85
N GLU A 115 -11.42 2.29 21.84
CA GLU A 115 -11.34 1.72 20.49
C GLU A 115 -9.91 1.78 19.92
N ASP A 116 -9.18 2.85 20.22
CA ASP A 116 -7.84 3.12 19.71
C ASP A 116 -6.85 3.19 20.88
N ALA A 117 -5.77 2.41 20.86
CA ALA A 117 -4.72 2.53 21.87
C ALA A 117 -3.92 3.83 21.65
N VAL A 118 -3.68 4.21 20.40
CA VAL A 118 -3.10 5.51 20.03
C VAL A 118 -4.02 6.19 19.02
N LEU A 119 -4.42 7.44 19.32
CA LEU A 119 -5.30 8.24 18.48
C LEU A 119 -4.67 9.59 18.13
N LEU A 120 -4.60 9.90 16.82
CA LEU A 120 -4.43 11.27 16.32
C LEU A 120 -5.70 11.68 15.59
N LYS A 121 -6.45 12.66 16.12
CA LYS A 121 -7.69 13.13 15.49
C LYS A 121 -7.60 14.61 15.18
N ASN A 122 -7.78 14.99 13.91
CA ASN A 122 -7.77 16.37 13.41
C ASN A 122 -6.48 17.11 13.79
N GLN A 123 -5.36 16.51 13.48
CA GLN A 123 -4.03 17.03 13.78
C GLN A 123 -3.09 16.75 12.62
N GLU A 124 -2.06 17.57 12.49
CA GLU A 124 -1.05 17.47 11.43
C GLU A 124 0.36 17.78 11.95
N TYR A 125 1.39 17.44 11.15
CA TYR A 125 2.79 17.55 11.52
C TYR A 125 3.12 16.80 12.80
N TRP A 126 2.86 15.48 12.79
CA TRP A 126 3.16 14.58 13.89
C TRP A 126 4.06 13.43 13.44
N GLU A 127 4.99 13.06 14.33
CA GLU A 127 5.82 11.86 14.19
C GLU A 127 5.67 10.99 15.44
N ILE A 128 5.24 9.73 15.31
CA ILE A 128 5.11 8.77 16.41
C ILE A 128 5.99 7.58 16.10
N GLN A 129 6.94 7.29 16.99
CA GLN A 129 7.92 6.24 16.76
C GLN A 129 8.39 5.54 18.03
N ASN A 130 8.98 4.33 17.83
CA ASN A 130 9.67 3.57 18.88
C ASN A 130 8.79 3.19 20.08
N LEU A 131 7.53 2.86 19.84
CA LEU A 131 6.59 2.38 20.84
C LEU A 131 6.17 0.94 20.56
N GLU A 132 5.80 0.21 21.61
CA GLU A 132 5.04 -1.03 21.55
C GLU A 132 3.58 -0.75 21.91
N ILE A 133 2.63 -1.32 21.14
CA ILE A 133 1.21 -1.00 21.25
C ILE A 133 0.40 -2.28 21.21
N THR A 134 -0.48 -2.46 22.19
CA THR A 134 -1.47 -3.55 22.25
C THR A 134 -2.86 -3.01 22.52
N ASN A 135 -3.91 -3.71 22.07
CA ASN A 135 -5.29 -3.34 22.40
C ASN A 135 -6.21 -4.57 22.40
N THR A 136 -6.17 -5.35 23.48
CA THR A 136 -6.99 -6.55 23.63
C THR A 136 -8.02 -6.36 24.74
N GLY A 137 -9.29 -6.55 24.41
CA GLY A 137 -10.38 -6.62 25.38
C GLY A 137 -10.92 -8.04 25.53
N SER A 138 -11.88 -8.24 26.42
CA SER A 138 -12.46 -9.54 26.72
C SER A 138 -13.19 -10.20 25.54
N THR A 139 -13.69 -9.41 24.60
CA THR A 139 -14.36 -9.86 23.38
C THR A 139 -13.92 -8.99 22.20
N PRO A 140 -13.91 -9.50 20.95
CA PRO A 140 -13.70 -8.70 19.76
C PRO A 140 -14.69 -7.53 19.66
N ALA A 141 -14.20 -6.33 19.33
CA ALA A 141 -15.00 -5.12 19.18
C ALA A 141 -14.34 -4.20 18.13
N THR A 142 -14.85 -2.98 17.96
CA THR A 142 -14.13 -1.94 17.23
C THR A 142 -12.84 -1.64 17.99
N ARG A 143 -11.70 -2.09 17.45
CA ARG A 143 -10.38 -1.90 18.08
C ARG A 143 -9.27 -1.74 17.07
N ARG A 144 -8.38 -0.81 17.40
CA ARG A 144 -7.20 -0.49 16.60
C ARG A 144 -5.99 -0.27 17.50
N GLY A 145 -4.82 -0.60 17.00
CA GLY A 145 -3.57 -0.20 17.65
C GLY A 145 -3.37 1.31 17.51
N VAL A 146 -3.26 1.79 16.28
CA VAL A 146 -3.11 3.22 15.93
C VAL A 146 -4.25 3.65 15.01
N HIS A 147 -4.87 4.78 15.32
CA HIS A 147 -5.87 5.42 14.48
C HIS A 147 -5.50 6.87 14.16
N LEU A 148 -5.37 7.16 12.89
CA LEU A 148 -5.16 8.50 12.35
C LEU A 148 -6.48 8.95 11.70
N ALA A 149 -7.14 9.96 12.26
CA ALA A 149 -8.47 10.36 11.80
C ALA A 149 -8.50 11.85 11.45
N VAL A 150 -9.02 12.17 10.28
CA VAL A 150 -9.33 13.54 9.87
C VAL A 150 -10.78 13.63 9.45
N GLU A 151 -11.55 14.51 10.13
CA GLU A 151 -12.98 14.68 9.93
C GLU A 151 -13.33 16.16 9.90
N ASP A 152 -13.94 16.65 8.83
CA ASP A 152 -14.24 18.08 8.61
C ASP A 152 -13.03 19.00 8.81
N TYR A 153 -11.82 18.46 8.55
CA TYR A 153 -10.53 19.11 8.83
C TYR A 153 -9.93 19.81 7.61
N GLY A 154 -9.98 19.17 6.46
CA GLY A 154 -9.26 19.55 5.24
C GLY A 154 -8.00 18.73 5.04
N ASP A 155 -6.91 19.37 4.60
CA ASP A 155 -5.63 18.71 4.38
C ASP A 155 -4.87 18.60 5.70
N ALA A 156 -4.48 17.38 6.06
CA ALA A 156 -3.61 17.10 7.19
C ALA A 156 -2.22 16.68 6.66
N HIS A 157 -1.21 17.49 6.95
CA HIS A 157 0.12 17.34 6.40
C HIS A 157 1.05 16.59 7.36
N HIS A 158 2.04 15.85 6.79
CA HIS A 158 3.17 15.31 7.51
C HIS A 158 2.78 14.53 8.76
N VAL A 159 2.19 13.36 8.56
CA VAL A 159 1.90 12.42 9.66
C VAL A 159 2.71 11.15 9.45
N TYR A 160 3.66 10.89 10.35
CA TYR A 160 4.61 9.78 10.22
C TYR A 160 4.52 8.81 11.38
N ILE A 161 4.28 7.55 11.08
CA ILE A 161 4.20 6.44 12.04
C ILE A 161 5.32 5.47 11.72
N ARG A 162 6.31 5.38 12.60
CA ARG A 162 7.54 4.66 12.30
C ARG A 162 8.01 3.77 13.44
N SER A 163 8.64 2.66 13.07
CA SER A 163 9.34 1.79 14.03
C SER A 163 8.49 1.39 15.24
N LEU A 164 7.18 1.26 15.06
CA LEU A 164 6.29 0.72 16.07
C LEU A 164 6.32 -0.82 16.04
N THR A 165 6.05 -1.44 17.21
CA THR A 165 5.66 -2.84 17.31
C THR A 165 4.20 -2.88 17.76
N ILE A 166 3.30 -3.38 16.93
CA ILE A 166 1.85 -3.39 17.19
C ILE A 166 1.37 -4.83 17.17
N HIS A 167 0.80 -5.29 18.27
CA HIS A 167 0.35 -6.68 18.37
C HIS A 167 -0.78 -6.86 19.38
N ASP A 168 -1.37 -8.06 19.38
CA ASP A 168 -2.47 -8.39 20.27
C ASP A 168 -3.60 -7.35 20.23
N VAL A 169 -4.16 -7.13 19.02
CA VAL A 169 -5.31 -6.26 18.83
C VAL A 169 -6.48 -7.09 18.36
N ASN A 170 -7.46 -7.35 19.24
CA ASN A 170 -8.61 -8.19 18.92
C ASN A 170 -9.78 -7.36 18.35
N GLY A 171 -9.59 -6.85 17.15
CA GLY A 171 -10.61 -6.16 16.37
C GLY A 171 -11.70 -7.12 15.87
N SER A 172 -12.95 -6.66 15.82
CA SER A 172 -14.06 -7.42 15.23
C SER A 172 -13.87 -7.61 13.72
N ASP A 173 -14.21 -8.78 13.20
CA ASP A 173 -14.21 -9.06 11.75
C ASP A 173 -15.31 -8.30 10.98
N ALA A 174 -16.28 -7.71 11.68
CA ALA A 174 -17.42 -7.03 11.06
C ALA A 174 -17.05 -5.82 10.17
N VAL A 175 -15.91 -5.18 10.43
CA VAL A 175 -15.46 -4.00 9.67
C VAL A 175 -13.97 -4.05 9.36
N LYS A 176 -13.61 -3.79 8.11
CA LYS A 176 -12.22 -3.87 7.62
C LYS A 176 -11.24 -2.89 8.27
N HIS A 177 -11.72 -1.80 8.84
CA HIS A 177 -10.89 -0.76 9.46
C HIS A 177 -10.62 -0.97 10.96
N ASN A 178 -10.71 -2.22 11.44
CA ASN A 178 -10.13 -2.66 12.71
C ASN A 178 -8.70 -3.19 12.47
N GLY A 179 -7.89 -3.25 13.49
CA GLY A 179 -6.59 -3.90 13.45
C GLY A 179 -5.39 -3.06 13.84
N GLY A 180 -4.27 -3.18 13.14
CA GLY A 180 -2.99 -2.59 13.54
C GLY A 180 -2.94 -1.07 13.40
N ILE A 181 -2.78 -0.56 12.17
CA ILE A 181 -2.78 0.87 11.86
C ILE A 181 -3.96 1.17 10.93
N ASN A 182 -4.76 2.14 11.32
CA ASN A 182 -5.88 2.61 10.52
C ASN A 182 -5.78 4.12 10.26
N TYR A 183 -6.02 4.56 9.01
CA TYR A 183 -6.17 5.99 8.71
C TYR A 183 -7.52 6.23 8.05
N THR A 184 -8.25 7.24 8.54
CA THR A 184 -9.59 7.56 8.07
C THR A 184 -9.72 9.03 7.69
N CYS A 185 -10.37 9.26 6.55
CA CYS A 185 -10.69 10.60 6.04
C CYS A 185 -12.20 10.72 5.90
N ALA A 186 -12.80 11.68 6.58
CA ALA A 186 -14.23 11.93 6.51
C ALA A 186 -14.54 13.42 6.51
N GLY A 187 -15.73 13.80 6.07
CA GLY A 187 -16.15 15.19 6.15
C GLY A 187 -17.49 15.46 5.53
N LYS A 188 -18.44 15.88 6.37
CA LYS A 188 -19.77 16.31 5.94
C LYS A 188 -19.76 17.77 5.48
N GLN A 189 -19.02 18.62 6.19
CA GLN A 189 -18.94 20.07 5.91
C GLN A 189 -17.67 20.39 5.09
N LYS A 190 -16.54 19.76 5.40
CA LYS A 190 -15.26 19.98 4.74
C LYS A 190 -14.62 18.64 4.39
N ALA A 191 -14.36 18.40 3.11
CA ALA A 191 -13.62 17.21 2.68
C ALA A 191 -12.26 17.17 3.39
N SER A 192 -11.84 15.98 3.78
CA SER A 192 -10.58 15.78 4.51
C SER A 192 -9.72 14.71 3.86
N ARG A 193 -8.39 14.89 3.92
CA ARG A 193 -7.39 13.94 3.42
C ARG A 193 -6.06 14.11 4.14
N PHE A 194 -5.21 13.12 4.01
CA PHE A 194 -3.80 13.23 4.35
C PHE A 194 -2.98 13.71 3.16
N VAL A 195 -1.96 14.51 3.45
CA VAL A 195 -0.92 14.94 2.50
C VAL A 195 0.45 14.65 3.12
N ASP A 196 1.24 13.77 2.51
CA ASP A 196 2.48 13.23 3.06
C ASP A 196 2.24 12.39 4.34
N LEU A 197 1.48 11.29 4.21
CA LEU A 197 1.32 10.26 5.23
C LEU A 197 2.37 9.16 5.03
N ARG A 198 3.16 8.84 6.08
CA ARG A 198 4.15 7.78 6.03
C ARG A 198 3.95 6.75 7.13
N LEU A 199 3.83 5.49 6.75
CA LEU A 199 3.74 4.32 7.62
C LEU A 199 4.96 3.45 7.34
N GLU A 200 6.02 3.57 8.15
CA GLU A 200 7.34 3.07 7.78
C GLU A 200 8.00 2.22 8.88
N ASN A 201 8.56 1.07 8.49
CA ASN A 201 9.38 0.22 9.35
C ASN A 201 8.64 -0.23 10.63
N ASN A 202 7.33 -0.45 10.55
CA ASN A 202 6.55 -0.98 11.65
C ASN A 202 6.50 -2.51 11.58
N GLU A 203 6.48 -3.15 12.74
CA GLU A 203 6.22 -4.57 12.91
C GLU A 203 4.79 -4.74 13.44
N ILE A 204 3.94 -5.49 12.73
CA ILE A 204 2.52 -5.67 13.07
C ILE A 204 2.19 -7.15 13.02
N TYR A 205 1.77 -7.71 14.15
CA TYR A 205 1.46 -9.13 14.18
C TYR A 205 0.37 -9.47 15.18
N HIS A 206 -0.25 -10.65 14.99
CA HIS A 206 -1.32 -11.14 15.83
C HIS A 206 -2.40 -10.08 16.07
N VAL A 207 -2.86 -9.47 14.97
CA VAL A 207 -3.97 -8.53 15.00
C VAL A 207 -5.16 -9.11 14.25
N ASP A 208 -6.33 -8.96 14.82
CA ASP A 208 -7.55 -9.36 14.16
C ASP A 208 -8.02 -8.28 13.21
N ARG A 209 -8.55 -8.70 12.08
CA ARG A 209 -8.98 -7.95 10.91
C ARG A 209 -7.78 -7.47 10.09
N SER A 210 -7.45 -6.19 9.99
CA SER A 210 -6.47 -5.69 9.01
C SER A 210 -5.15 -5.25 9.65
N GLY A 211 -4.04 -5.44 8.96
CA GLY A 211 -2.74 -4.95 9.41
C GLY A 211 -2.64 -3.42 9.28
N ILE A 212 -2.68 -2.90 8.05
CA ILE A 212 -2.73 -1.47 7.72
C ILE A 212 -3.92 -1.25 6.79
N PHE A 213 -4.84 -0.35 7.14
CA PHE A 213 -6.05 -0.11 6.34
C PHE A 213 -6.43 1.37 6.26
N GLY A 214 -6.56 1.88 5.04
CA GLY A 214 -7.11 3.21 4.76
C GLY A 214 -8.63 3.18 4.60
N MET A 215 -9.30 4.30 4.92
CA MET A 215 -10.71 4.50 4.62
C MET A 215 -10.99 5.96 4.32
N SER A 216 -11.89 6.24 3.39
CA SER A 216 -12.35 7.59 3.08
C SER A 216 -13.83 7.61 2.69
N ASP A 217 -14.56 8.65 3.07
CA ASP A 217 -15.91 8.90 2.56
C ASP A 217 -15.89 9.60 1.18
N ARG A 218 -14.70 9.87 0.65
CA ARG A 218 -14.44 10.52 -0.65
C ARG A 218 -13.88 9.54 -1.69
N TRP A 219 -14.15 8.26 -1.55
CA TRP A 219 -13.71 7.23 -2.49
C TRP A 219 -14.50 7.24 -3.81
N GLU A 220 -15.76 7.68 -3.80
CA GLU A 220 -16.60 7.79 -5.00
C GLU A 220 -16.08 8.88 -5.95
N ARG A 221 -16.07 8.62 -7.25
CA ARG A 221 -15.56 9.58 -8.26
C ARG A 221 -16.28 10.92 -8.29
N THR A 222 -17.57 10.93 -7.98
CA THR A 222 -18.34 12.18 -7.86
C THR A 222 -17.94 13.06 -6.69
N LYS A 223 -17.25 12.49 -5.70
CA LYS A 223 -16.80 13.18 -4.49
C LYS A 223 -15.29 13.07 -4.30
N TRP A 224 -14.57 12.68 -5.33
CA TRP A 224 -13.16 12.32 -5.27
C TRP A 224 -12.27 13.37 -4.60
N TYR A 225 -11.69 13.02 -3.48
CA TYR A 225 -10.74 13.87 -2.74
C TYR A 225 -9.68 12.96 -2.09
N PRO A 226 -8.73 12.47 -2.89
CA PRO A 226 -7.80 11.44 -2.45
C PRO A 226 -6.71 11.98 -1.53
N SER A 227 -6.19 11.14 -0.65
CA SER A 227 -4.95 11.41 0.06
C SER A 227 -3.77 11.38 -0.90
N LEU A 228 -2.79 12.28 -0.70
CA LEU A 228 -1.63 12.49 -1.56
C LEU A 228 -0.33 12.14 -0.84
N GLY A 229 0.65 11.61 -1.56
CA GLY A 229 1.96 11.29 -0.98
C GLY A 229 1.89 10.25 0.14
N VAL A 230 0.97 9.29 0.04
CA VAL A 230 0.87 8.17 0.99
C VAL A 230 2.00 7.19 0.70
N ALA A 231 2.82 6.89 1.70
CA ALA A 231 3.91 5.92 1.61
C ALA A 231 3.80 4.86 2.70
N VAL A 232 3.73 3.59 2.29
CA VAL A 232 3.74 2.43 3.20
C VAL A 232 4.99 1.62 2.87
N ARG A 233 6.03 1.69 3.72
CA ARG A 233 7.37 1.20 3.39
C ARG A 233 8.03 0.41 4.50
N GLY A 234 8.69 -0.68 4.13
CA GLY A 234 9.56 -1.43 5.05
C GLY A 234 8.83 -2.04 6.24
N ASN A 235 7.51 -2.18 6.18
CA ASN A 235 6.76 -2.79 7.27
C ASN A 235 6.81 -4.31 7.17
N VAL A 236 6.85 -4.96 8.33
CA VAL A 236 6.76 -6.42 8.45
C VAL A 236 5.45 -6.78 9.15
N LEU A 237 4.58 -7.45 8.43
CA LEU A 237 3.28 -7.90 8.92
C LEU A 237 3.23 -9.42 8.90
N HIS A 238 2.75 -10.04 9.98
CA HIS A 238 2.52 -11.48 9.99
C HIS A 238 1.40 -11.88 10.96
N ASP A 239 0.76 -13.01 10.68
CA ASP A 239 -0.36 -13.49 11.47
C ASP A 239 -1.49 -12.43 11.60
N ILE A 240 -1.94 -11.97 10.44
CA ILE A 240 -3.00 -10.97 10.31
C ILE A 240 -4.34 -11.69 10.12
N GLY A 241 -5.36 -11.26 10.85
CA GLY A 241 -6.69 -11.88 10.81
C GLY A 241 -7.38 -11.77 9.47
N GLY A 242 -7.27 -10.64 8.79
CA GLY A 242 -7.85 -10.35 7.48
C GLY A 242 -6.82 -9.78 6.50
N ASP A 243 -7.08 -8.59 5.95
CA ASP A 243 -6.20 -7.93 4.97
C ASP A 243 -4.83 -7.55 5.56
N GLY A 244 -3.78 -7.63 4.76
CA GLY A 244 -2.47 -7.17 5.18
C GLY A 244 -2.33 -5.64 5.07
N ILE A 245 -2.10 -5.10 3.87
CA ILE A 245 -1.93 -3.66 3.61
C ILE A 245 -2.93 -3.22 2.55
N VAL A 246 -3.77 -2.24 2.89
CA VAL A 246 -4.77 -1.67 1.98
C VAL A 246 -4.69 -0.15 1.95
N VAL A 247 -4.37 0.41 0.78
CA VAL A 247 -4.42 1.86 0.55
C VAL A 247 -5.71 2.23 -0.17
N VAL A 248 -6.47 3.18 0.39
CA VAL A 248 -7.81 3.53 -0.08
C VAL A 248 -7.92 5.03 -0.33
N ALA A 249 -8.59 5.40 -1.42
CA ALA A 249 -8.82 6.78 -1.85
C ALA A 249 -7.52 7.60 -1.85
N THR A 250 -6.54 7.12 -2.63
CA THR A 250 -5.21 7.75 -2.76
C THR A 250 -4.91 8.08 -4.21
N ASP A 251 -4.06 9.08 -4.44
CA ASP A 251 -3.47 9.36 -5.74
C ASP A 251 -1.94 9.43 -5.59
N GLY A 252 -1.23 8.56 -6.31
CA GLY A 252 0.23 8.44 -6.26
C GLY A 252 0.75 7.74 -4.99
N ALA A 253 -0.02 6.83 -4.38
CA ALA A 253 0.48 6.06 -3.24
C ALA A 253 1.64 5.13 -3.64
N VAL A 254 2.60 4.96 -2.72
CA VAL A 254 3.74 4.04 -2.87
C VAL A 254 3.72 3.01 -1.75
N VAL A 255 3.61 1.73 -2.13
CA VAL A 255 3.64 0.58 -1.20
C VAL A 255 4.85 -0.27 -1.58
N GLU A 256 5.92 -0.20 -0.78
CA GLU A 256 7.18 -0.82 -1.18
C GLU A 256 7.98 -1.41 -0.03
N HIS A 257 8.77 -2.45 -0.35
CA HIS A 257 9.66 -3.12 0.62
C HIS A 257 8.94 -3.63 1.87
N ASN A 258 7.64 -3.95 1.77
CA ASN A 258 6.90 -4.57 2.85
C ASN A 258 6.93 -6.08 2.73
N VAL A 259 6.88 -6.76 3.88
CA VAL A 259 6.68 -8.21 3.97
C VAL A 259 5.35 -8.46 4.64
N VAL A 260 4.45 -9.17 3.96
CA VAL A 260 3.16 -9.60 4.50
C VAL A 260 3.09 -11.12 4.49
N GLY A 261 3.38 -11.72 5.62
CA GLY A 261 3.28 -13.16 5.82
C GLY A 261 2.01 -13.56 6.56
N ARG A 262 1.29 -14.56 6.03
CA ARG A 262 0.10 -15.11 6.67
C ARG A 262 -0.98 -14.06 6.97
N ALA A 263 -1.46 -13.37 5.93
CA ALA A 263 -2.69 -12.60 5.97
C ALA A 263 -3.92 -13.53 5.93
N ASN A 264 -5.08 -13.00 6.24
CA ASN A 264 -6.38 -13.69 6.23
C ASN A 264 -6.46 -14.98 7.07
N GLN A 265 -5.82 -14.99 8.24
CA GLN A 265 -5.75 -16.20 9.06
C GLN A 265 -7.04 -16.50 9.83
N ARG A 266 -7.91 -15.52 10.06
CA ARG A 266 -9.09 -15.63 10.94
C ARG A 266 -10.38 -15.02 10.38
N SER A 267 -10.31 -14.25 9.29
CA SER A 267 -11.48 -13.64 8.64
C SER A 267 -12.12 -14.60 7.64
N GLU A 268 -13.44 -14.58 7.53
CA GLU A 268 -14.19 -15.32 6.52
C GLU A 268 -14.49 -14.48 5.27
N GLY A 269 -14.04 -13.21 5.24
CA GLY A 269 -14.32 -12.26 4.17
C GLY A 269 -13.41 -12.40 2.94
N TYR A 270 -13.57 -11.47 2.03
CA TYR A 270 -12.72 -11.29 0.86
C TYR A 270 -11.51 -10.46 1.28
N ASN A 271 -10.32 -11.05 1.31
CA ASN A 271 -9.10 -10.44 1.82
C ASN A 271 -7.89 -10.84 0.98
N VAL A 272 -6.98 -9.90 0.77
CA VAL A 272 -5.73 -10.06 0.04
C VAL A 272 -4.57 -9.51 0.87
N ALA A 273 -3.33 -9.93 0.59
CA ALA A 273 -2.20 -9.48 1.39
C ALA A 273 -1.88 -7.99 1.15
N ILE A 274 -1.76 -7.53 -0.10
CA ILE A 274 -1.40 -6.14 -0.44
C ILE A 274 -2.20 -5.64 -1.64
N TRP A 275 -2.99 -4.56 -1.44
CA TRP A 275 -3.83 -4.05 -2.51
C TRP A 275 -4.27 -2.58 -2.35
N PRO A 276 -4.43 -1.84 -3.46
CA PRO A 276 -5.12 -0.56 -3.52
C PRO A 276 -6.60 -0.73 -3.85
N TRP A 277 -7.44 0.11 -3.27
CA TRP A 277 -8.85 0.23 -3.61
C TRP A 277 -9.24 1.69 -3.83
N SER A 278 -10.02 1.94 -4.88
CA SER A 278 -10.40 3.33 -5.20
C SER A 278 -9.18 4.26 -5.19
N ALA A 279 -8.16 3.91 -5.97
CA ALA A 279 -6.85 4.56 -5.92
C ALA A 279 -6.29 4.78 -7.34
N ASP A 280 -5.68 5.95 -7.56
CA ASP A 280 -5.06 6.28 -8.84
C ASP A 280 -3.52 6.29 -8.71
N ASN A 281 -2.84 5.91 -9.80
CA ASN A 281 -1.38 6.00 -9.94
C ASN A 281 -0.60 5.32 -8.79
N THR A 282 -1.15 4.24 -8.23
CA THR A 282 -0.52 3.51 -7.12
C THR A 282 0.65 2.67 -7.62
N LEU A 283 1.77 2.73 -6.90
CA LEU A 283 2.95 1.91 -7.15
C LEU A 283 3.11 0.88 -6.03
N VAL A 284 3.02 -0.42 -6.37
CA VAL A 284 3.22 -1.55 -5.47
C VAL A 284 4.48 -2.29 -5.93
N GLN A 285 5.59 -2.16 -5.19
CA GLN A 285 6.87 -2.71 -5.65
C GLN A 285 7.76 -3.25 -4.54
N TYR A 286 8.61 -4.22 -4.88
CA TYR A 286 9.59 -4.82 -3.96
C TYR A 286 8.95 -5.35 -2.67
N ASN A 287 7.68 -5.75 -2.71
CA ASN A 287 7.02 -6.36 -1.57
C ASN A 287 7.08 -7.88 -1.67
N GLU A 288 6.99 -8.53 -0.52
CA GLU A 288 6.80 -9.97 -0.41
C GLU A 288 5.44 -10.26 0.24
N ALA A 289 4.67 -11.18 -0.36
CA ALA A 289 3.38 -11.62 0.16
C ALA A 289 3.31 -13.14 0.16
N TYR A 290 3.11 -13.78 1.33
CA TYR A 290 3.09 -15.23 1.40
C TYR A 290 2.12 -15.78 2.46
N GLY A 291 1.63 -17.00 2.20
CA GLY A 291 0.81 -17.75 3.14
C GLY A 291 -0.54 -17.08 3.47
N THR A 292 -1.04 -16.22 2.58
CA THR A 292 -2.39 -15.67 2.68
C THR A 292 -3.40 -16.77 2.53
N LYS A 293 -4.36 -16.90 3.47
CA LYS A 293 -5.36 -17.95 3.44
C LYS A 293 -6.60 -17.56 2.66
N GLY A 294 -7.34 -18.58 2.24
CA GLY A 294 -8.66 -18.43 1.64
C GLY A 294 -8.64 -18.58 0.11
N GLN A 295 -9.82 -18.92 -0.41
CA GLN A 295 -10.02 -19.17 -1.85
C GLN A 295 -11.11 -18.29 -2.47
N ARG A 296 -11.77 -17.44 -1.67
CA ARG A 296 -12.68 -16.42 -2.20
C ARG A 296 -11.88 -15.33 -2.89
N ASP A 297 -10.94 -14.75 -2.13
CA ASP A 297 -9.76 -14.04 -2.60
C ASP A 297 -8.53 -14.81 -2.08
N GLY A 298 -7.67 -14.24 -1.28
CA GLY A 298 -6.52 -14.91 -0.68
C GLY A 298 -5.27 -14.83 -1.54
N GLU A 299 -5.24 -13.91 -2.51
CA GLU A 299 -4.08 -13.62 -3.35
C GLU A 299 -3.01 -12.85 -2.57
N GLY A 300 -1.79 -12.89 -3.10
CA GLY A 300 -0.69 -12.06 -2.61
C GLY A 300 -0.92 -10.58 -2.92
N PHE A 301 -1.38 -10.28 -4.13
CA PHE A 301 -1.56 -8.92 -4.63
C PHE A 301 -2.89 -8.74 -5.34
N ASP A 302 -3.42 -7.49 -5.30
CA ASP A 302 -4.61 -7.13 -6.04
C ASP A 302 -4.53 -5.67 -6.54
N SER A 303 -5.22 -5.39 -7.63
CA SER A 303 -5.61 -4.06 -8.08
C SER A 303 -7.12 -4.02 -8.14
N ASP A 304 -7.74 -3.46 -7.10
CA ASP A 304 -9.18 -3.54 -6.91
C ASP A 304 -9.92 -2.44 -7.71
N TRP A 305 -11.23 -2.56 -7.80
CA TRP A 305 -12.10 -1.69 -8.58
C TRP A 305 -12.00 -0.21 -8.17
N ASN A 306 -12.49 0.65 -9.06
CA ASN A 306 -12.41 2.11 -8.94
C ASN A 306 -10.98 2.65 -8.91
N SER A 307 -10.04 1.95 -9.55
CA SER A 307 -8.60 2.30 -9.58
C SER A 307 -8.11 2.54 -11.00
N LYS A 308 -7.12 3.44 -11.14
CA LYS A 308 -6.47 3.72 -12.43
C LYS A 308 -4.96 3.68 -12.32
N ASN A 309 -4.33 3.14 -13.35
CA ASN A 309 -2.87 3.16 -13.53
C ASN A 309 -2.09 2.55 -12.34
N THR A 310 -2.62 1.50 -11.71
CA THR A 310 -1.88 0.74 -10.70
C THR A 310 -0.71 0.03 -11.35
N ILE A 311 0.48 0.13 -10.77
CA ILE A 311 1.68 -0.61 -11.19
C ILE A 311 2.08 -1.57 -10.08
N ILE A 312 2.08 -2.87 -10.39
CA ILE A 312 2.52 -3.95 -9.49
C ILE A 312 3.79 -4.54 -10.10
N GLN A 313 4.97 -4.25 -9.50
CA GLN A 313 6.25 -4.64 -10.10
C GLN A 313 7.28 -5.07 -9.07
N TYR A 314 8.18 -5.97 -9.48
CA TYR A 314 9.32 -6.45 -8.67
C TYR A 314 8.89 -7.04 -7.33
N ASN A 315 7.66 -7.57 -7.24
CA ASN A 315 7.16 -8.21 -6.03
C ASN A 315 7.40 -9.71 -6.06
N TYR A 316 7.48 -10.30 -4.89
CA TYR A 316 7.50 -11.72 -4.69
C TYR A 316 6.22 -12.22 -4.03
N SER A 317 5.54 -13.15 -4.66
CA SER A 317 4.34 -13.81 -4.17
C SER A 317 4.60 -15.30 -4.02
N HIS A 318 4.25 -15.92 -2.88
CA HIS A 318 4.41 -17.36 -2.76
C HIS A 318 3.49 -18.00 -1.73
N ASP A 319 3.12 -19.24 -1.99
CA ASP A 319 2.34 -20.08 -1.09
C ASP A 319 0.99 -19.47 -0.64
N ASN A 320 0.43 -18.52 -1.39
CA ASN A 320 -0.87 -17.94 -1.10
C ASN A 320 -1.98 -18.87 -1.59
N ASP A 321 -3.01 -19.09 -0.77
CA ASP A 321 -4.10 -20.04 -1.09
C ASP A 321 -4.96 -19.57 -2.26
N GLY A 322 -5.21 -18.27 -2.39
CA GLY A 322 -6.04 -17.68 -3.44
C GLY A 322 -5.31 -17.47 -4.77
N GLY A 323 -4.00 -17.20 -4.71
CA GLY A 323 -3.21 -16.99 -5.92
C GLY A 323 -2.18 -15.88 -5.85
N PHE A 324 -1.63 -15.55 -7.00
CA PHE A 324 -0.65 -14.48 -7.12
C PHE A 324 -1.31 -13.10 -7.22
N LEU A 325 -2.20 -12.92 -8.23
CA LEU A 325 -2.67 -11.60 -8.61
C LEU A 325 -4.16 -11.60 -8.97
N LEU A 326 -4.93 -10.75 -8.29
CA LEU A 326 -6.27 -10.36 -8.68
C LEU A 326 -6.23 -8.97 -9.34
N ILE A 327 -6.97 -8.78 -10.41
CA ILE A 327 -7.27 -7.47 -10.99
C ILE A 327 -8.77 -7.46 -11.22
N CYS A 328 -9.50 -6.58 -10.53
CA CYS A 328 -10.94 -6.69 -10.54
C CYS A 328 -11.68 -5.35 -10.74
N ASP A 329 -12.88 -5.47 -11.30
CA ASP A 329 -13.83 -4.38 -11.50
C ASP A 329 -15.25 -4.92 -11.26
N ASP A 330 -16.02 -4.28 -10.38
CA ASP A 330 -17.37 -4.69 -10.02
C ASP A 330 -18.43 -4.45 -11.14
N GLY A 331 -17.98 -4.00 -12.31
CA GLY A 331 -18.83 -3.69 -13.45
C GLY A 331 -19.59 -2.39 -13.32
N GLY A 332 -19.24 -1.59 -12.33
CA GLY A 332 -19.88 -0.29 -12.15
C GLY A 332 -21.36 -0.40 -11.87
N GLN A 333 -21.75 -1.09 -10.81
CA GLN A 333 -23.14 -1.07 -10.35
C GLN A 333 -23.68 0.37 -10.23
N LYS A 334 -22.74 1.33 -10.17
CA LYS A 334 -22.98 2.78 -10.24
C LYS A 334 -21.87 3.44 -11.06
N PRO A 335 -21.95 3.43 -12.39
CA PRO A 335 -20.90 3.96 -13.28
C PRO A 335 -20.49 5.41 -12.97
N GLU A 336 -21.40 6.21 -12.42
CA GLU A 336 -21.15 7.59 -12.01
C GLU A 336 -20.26 7.70 -10.77
N THR A 337 -20.15 6.65 -9.97
CA THR A 337 -19.35 6.66 -8.73
C THR A 337 -18.03 5.90 -8.85
N SER A 338 -17.88 5.06 -9.88
CA SER A 338 -16.69 4.24 -10.11
C SER A 338 -16.01 4.58 -11.44
N ALA A 339 -14.69 4.56 -11.45
CA ALA A 339 -13.90 4.65 -12.68
C ALA A 339 -13.73 3.28 -13.37
N GLY A 340 -14.11 2.20 -12.73
CA GLY A 340 -13.70 0.86 -13.13
C GLY A 340 -12.25 0.55 -12.68
N ASN A 341 -11.65 -0.49 -13.24
CA ASN A 341 -10.21 -0.76 -13.13
C ASN A 341 -9.59 -0.57 -14.52
N ILE A 342 -8.74 0.46 -14.66
CA ILE A 342 -8.23 0.88 -15.97
C ILE A 342 -6.72 1.07 -15.93
N GLY A 343 -6.01 0.41 -16.85
CA GLY A 343 -4.58 0.67 -17.08
C GLY A 343 -3.66 0.06 -16.04
N THR A 344 -4.10 -0.99 -15.34
CA THR A 344 -3.24 -1.74 -14.41
C THR A 344 -2.09 -2.41 -15.16
N ILE A 345 -0.88 -2.30 -14.64
CA ILE A 345 0.34 -2.92 -15.14
C ILE A 345 0.89 -3.88 -14.08
N ALA A 346 1.07 -5.16 -14.43
CA ALA A 346 1.80 -6.12 -13.61
C ALA A 346 3.05 -6.59 -14.36
N ARG A 347 4.25 -6.34 -13.80
CA ARG A 347 5.50 -6.64 -14.51
C ARG A 347 6.64 -7.02 -13.60
N TYR A 348 7.53 -7.87 -14.10
CA TYR A 348 8.73 -8.31 -13.40
C TYR A 348 8.46 -8.80 -11.98
N ASN A 349 7.30 -9.41 -11.74
CA ASN A 349 7.02 -10.09 -10.49
C ASN A 349 7.41 -11.56 -10.59
N ILE A 350 7.69 -12.17 -9.45
CA ILE A 350 7.92 -13.61 -9.32
C ILE A 350 6.82 -14.18 -8.44
N SER A 351 6.12 -15.21 -8.95
CA SER A 351 5.17 -16.03 -8.19
C SER A 351 5.72 -17.45 -8.09
N GLU A 352 5.75 -17.99 -6.88
CA GLU A 352 6.18 -19.36 -6.60
C GLU A 352 5.14 -20.10 -5.77
N ASN A 353 4.59 -21.18 -6.31
CA ASN A 353 3.66 -22.06 -5.59
C ASN A 353 2.40 -21.37 -5.04
N ASP A 354 2.01 -20.24 -5.59
CA ASP A 354 0.69 -19.66 -5.35
C ASP A 354 -0.38 -20.63 -5.85
N ARG A 355 -1.44 -20.80 -5.07
CA ARG A 355 -2.46 -21.84 -5.28
C ARG A 355 -3.68 -21.28 -5.98
N THR A 356 -4.66 -22.10 -6.24
CA THR A 356 -5.96 -21.79 -6.84
C THR A 356 -5.84 -21.02 -8.15
N ARG A 357 -5.33 -19.78 -8.16
CA ARG A 357 -5.26 -18.91 -9.34
C ARG A 357 -3.87 -18.29 -9.49
N GLY A 358 -3.31 -18.35 -10.67
CA GLY A 358 -2.11 -17.57 -10.97
C GLY A 358 -2.47 -16.09 -11.11
N ILE A 359 -3.29 -15.76 -12.11
CA ILE A 359 -3.79 -14.40 -12.37
C ILE A 359 -5.30 -14.48 -12.57
N ASN A 360 -6.05 -13.66 -11.84
CA ASN A 360 -7.50 -13.55 -11.98
C ASN A 360 -7.89 -12.15 -12.49
N LEU A 361 -8.56 -12.10 -13.64
CA LEU A 361 -9.16 -10.91 -14.21
C LEU A 361 -10.67 -10.98 -14.00
N ALA A 362 -11.15 -10.33 -12.96
CA ALA A 362 -12.55 -10.39 -12.56
C ALA A 362 -13.30 -9.11 -12.95
N GLY A 363 -14.33 -9.27 -13.78
CA GLY A 363 -15.16 -8.15 -14.23
C GLY A 363 -14.58 -7.38 -15.43
N PRO A 364 -15.16 -6.19 -15.74
CA PRO A 364 -14.85 -5.45 -16.97
C PRO A 364 -13.58 -4.58 -16.85
N VAL A 365 -12.50 -5.12 -16.32
CA VAL A 365 -11.19 -4.46 -16.29
C VAL A 365 -10.74 -4.07 -17.70
N LYS A 366 -10.02 -2.95 -17.85
CA LYS A 366 -9.68 -2.37 -19.14
C LYS A 366 -8.21 -2.01 -19.27
N ASN A 367 -7.65 -2.27 -20.45
CA ASN A 367 -6.29 -1.86 -20.81
C ASN A 367 -5.25 -2.36 -19.80
N THR A 368 -5.38 -3.62 -19.39
CA THR A 368 -4.50 -4.27 -18.42
C THR A 368 -3.29 -4.86 -19.13
N LEU A 369 -2.09 -4.55 -18.66
CA LEU A 369 -0.83 -4.98 -19.26
C LEU A 369 -0.04 -5.87 -18.27
N ILE A 370 0.15 -7.12 -18.63
CA ILE A 370 0.81 -8.15 -17.79
C ILE A 370 2.02 -8.68 -18.55
N TYR A 371 3.22 -8.31 -18.13
CA TYR A 371 4.40 -8.68 -18.90
C TYR A 371 5.65 -8.92 -18.06
N ASN A 372 6.53 -9.74 -18.61
CA ASN A 372 7.80 -10.08 -17.98
C ASN A 372 7.66 -10.59 -16.54
N ASN A 373 6.57 -11.28 -16.21
CA ASN A 373 6.44 -11.97 -14.94
C ASN A 373 6.95 -13.41 -15.07
N THR A 374 7.40 -13.99 -13.97
CA THR A 374 7.74 -15.42 -13.86
C THR A 374 6.80 -16.06 -12.87
N ILE A 375 6.04 -17.07 -13.34
CA ILE A 375 5.09 -17.83 -12.51
C ILE A 375 5.54 -19.29 -12.51
N PHE A 376 5.88 -19.81 -11.34
CA PHE A 376 6.30 -21.17 -11.13
C PHE A 376 5.26 -21.97 -10.36
N VAL A 377 4.89 -23.12 -10.88
CA VAL A 377 3.97 -24.08 -10.25
C VAL A 377 4.70 -25.37 -9.97
N GLY A 378 4.96 -25.65 -8.71
CA GLY A 378 5.68 -26.83 -8.25
C GLY A 378 4.93 -28.15 -8.50
N PRO A 379 5.60 -29.30 -8.37
CA PRO A 379 5.07 -30.60 -8.79
C PRO A 379 3.79 -31.03 -8.06
N ASP A 380 3.59 -30.56 -6.82
CA ASP A 380 2.45 -30.96 -6.00
C ASP A 380 1.27 -29.95 -6.07
N HIS A 381 1.32 -29.00 -7.02
CA HIS A 381 0.34 -27.94 -7.16
C HIS A 381 -0.53 -28.12 -8.41
N HIS A 382 -1.80 -27.73 -8.26
CA HIS A 382 -2.74 -27.57 -9.36
C HIS A 382 -3.29 -26.14 -9.35
N VAL A 383 -3.17 -25.41 -10.45
CA VAL A 383 -3.46 -23.96 -10.51
C VAL A 383 -4.24 -23.60 -11.77
N ASP A 384 -5.25 -22.78 -11.63
CA ASP A 384 -5.85 -22.06 -12.75
C ASP A 384 -4.93 -20.86 -13.07
N LEU A 385 -4.01 -21.02 -14.02
CA LEU A 385 -2.97 -20.01 -14.30
C LEU A 385 -3.51 -18.67 -14.68
N LEU A 386 -4.63 -18.65 -15.40
CA LEU A 386 -5.32 -17.45 -15.80
C LEU A 386 -6.82 -17.70 -15.76
N GLN A 387 -7.51 -16.89 -14.98
CA GLN A 387 -8.97 -16.87 -14.96
C GLN A 387 -9.51 -15.56 -15.54
N TYR A 388 -10.59 -15.65 -16.32
CA TYR A 388 -11.46 -14.53 -16.65
C TYR A 388 -12.82 -14.78 -16.02
N THR A 389 -13.24 -13.88 -15.15
CA THR A 389 -14.47 -14.02 -14.35
C THR A 389 -15.42 -12.85 -14.64
N ASP A 390 -16.74 -13.11 -14.70
CA ASP A 390 -17.75 -12.11 -15.04
C ASP A 390 -18.30 -11.34 -13.84
N TRP A 391 -17.49 -10.76 -13.03
CA TRP A 391 -17.98 -9.94 -11.92
C TRP A 391 -18.54 -8.60 -12.44
N GLY A 392 -19.84 -8.60 -12.79
CA GLY A 392 -20.53 -7.44 -13.37
C GLY A 392 -20.17 -7.10 -14.82
N GLY A 393 -19.44 -7.98 -15.51
CA GLY A 393 -19.02 -7.82 -16.89
C GLY A 393 -17.76 -8.59 -17.22
N TRP A 394 -17.18 -8.34 -18.40
CA TRP A 394 -16.02 -9.06 -18.90
C TRP A 394 -14.88 -8.13 -19.24
N ALA A 395 -13.66 -8.57 -19.00
CA ALA A 395 -12.42 -7.85 -19.29
C ALA A 395 -12.32 -7.44 -20.77
N ARG A 396 -11.67 -6.31 -21.03
CA ARG A 396 -11.38 -5.80 -22.38
C ARG A 396 -9.99 -5.22 -22.48
N GLY A 397 -9.27 -5.60 -23.52
CA GLY A 397 -7.91 -5.08 -23.76
C GLY A 397 -6.96 -5.55 -22.66
N THR A 398 -6.75 -6.84 -22.59
CA THR A 398 -5.77 -7.46 -21.69
C THR A 398 -4.61 -8.00 -22.51
N PHE A 399 -3.40 -7.62 -22.14
CA PHE A 399 -2.21 -7.85 -22.93
C PHE A 399 -1.17 -8.63 -22.11
N PHE A 400 -0.81 -9.82 -22.59
CA PHE A 400 0.14 -10.72 -21.92
C PHE A 400 1.39 -10.88 -22.78
N TYR A 401 2.50 -10.28 -22.35
CA TYR A 401 3.75 -10.29 -23.14
C TYR A 401 4.92 -10.81 -22.33
N ASN A 402 5.76 -11.63 -22.93
CA ASN A 402 7.04 -12.05 -22.35
C ASN A 402 6.94 -12.72 -20.97
N ASN A 403 5.79 -13.20 -20.54
CA ASN A 403 5.70 -13.92 -19.28
C ASN A 403 6.27 -15.33 -19.42
N ILE A 404 6.79 -15.88 -18.33
CA ILE A 404 7.18 -17.29 -18.23
C ILE A 404 6.24 -17.99 -17.26
N PHE A 405 5.53 -18.99 -17.76
CA PHE A 405 4.78 -19.96 -16.97
C PHE A 405 5.57 -21.26 -16.95
N ASP A 406 6.21 -21.58 -15.81
CA ASP A 406 6.99 -22.82 -15.61
C ASP A 406 6.21 -23.76 -14.69
N VAL A 407 5.56 -24.76 -15.29
CA VAL A 407 4.65 -25.68 -14.60
C VAL A 407 5.30 -27.06 -14.48
N LYS A 408 5.62 -27.46 -13.25
CA LYS A 408 6.09 -28.82 -12.92
C LYS A 408 4.96 -29.70 -12.42
N GLY A 409 3.91 -29.10 -11.84
CA GLY A 409 2.69 -29.76 -11.43
C GLY A 409 1.66 -29.82 -12.53
N SER A 410 0.46 -29.35 -12.27
CA SER A 410 -0.58 -29.23 -13.29
C SER A 410 -1.20 -27.84 -13.28
N ALA A 411 -1.56 -27.34 -14.45
CA ALA A 411 -2.23 -26.06 -14.58
C ALA A 411 -3.15 -26.04 -15.81
N GLN A 412 -4.13 -25.15 -15.75
CA GLN A 412 -5.06 -24.91 -16.85
C GLN A 412 -5.35 -23.42 -17.01
N PHE A 413 -5.95 -23.08 -18.15
CA PHE A 413 -6.50 -21.75 -18.38
C PHE A 413 -8.03 -21.84 -18.25
N CYS A 414 -8.60 -21.02 -17.35
CA CYS A 414 -10.04 -20.98 -17.08
C CYS A 414 -10.65 -19.71 -17.65
N TYR A 415 -11.04 -19.82 -18.91
CA TYR A 415 -11.70 -18.71 -19.59
C TYR A 415 -13.22 -18.78 -19.40
N GLY A 416 -13.84 -17.71 -18.93
CA GLY A 416 -15.27 -17.61 -18.89
C GLY A 416 -15.93 -18.25 -17.69
N ILE A 417 -15.34 -18.07 -16.50
CA ILE A 417 -15.99 -18.44 -15.25
C ILE A 417 -17.05 -17.39 -14.91
N SER A 418 -18.30 -17.83 -14.73
CA SER A 418 -19.39 -16.96 -14.35
C SER A 418 -19.69 -17.09 -12.85
N TRP A 419 -19.78 -15.96 -12.16
CA TRP A 419 -20.19 -15.91 -10.75
C TRP A 419 -21.70 -16.20 -10.65
N ALA A 420 -22.06 -17.33 -10.09
CA ALA A 420 -23.46 -17.59 -9.75
C ALA A 420 -23.86 -16.78 -8.52
N ALA A 421 -25.16 -16.44 -8.41
CA ALA A 421 -25.72 -15.58 -7.36
C ALA A 421 -25.47 -16.06 -5.90
N ASN A 422 -25.01 -17.29 -5.70
CA ASN A 422 -24.69 -17.90 -4.41
C ASN A 422 -23.17 -18.09 -4.19
N GLY A 423 -22.31 -17.49 -5.01
CA GLY A 423 -20.87 -17.61 -4.94
C GLY A 423 -20.27 -18.88 -5.53
N ALA A 424 -21.07 -19.71 -6.23
CA ALA A 424 -20.57 -20.85 -6.99
C ALA A 424 -20.09 -20.39 -8.37
N TYR A 425 -18.99 -20.97 -8.86
CA TYR A 425 -18.50 -20.74 -10.21
C TYR A 425 -19.20 -21.69 -11.18
N ALA A 426 -19.79 -21.15 -12.24
CA ALA A 426 -20.26 -21.92 -13.36
C ALA A 426 -19.38 -21.66 -14.58
N THR A 427 -18.95 -22.71 -15.27
CA THR A 427 -18.13 -22.58 -16.49
C THR A 427 -18.97 -21.96 -17.62
N ALA A 428 -18.66 -20.74 -18.01
CA ALA A 428 -19.20 -20.15 -19.23
C ALA A 428 -18.35 -20.58 -20.44
N PRO A 429 -18.90 -20.72 -21.64
CA PRO A 429 -18.15 -21.20 -22.77
C PRO A 429 -17.13 -20.17 -23.29
N GLY A 430 -15.86 -20.43 -23.00
CA GLY A 430 -14.70 -19.82 -23.66
C GLY A 430 -14.39 -18.35 -23.33
N LEU A 431 -13.33 -17.83 -23.94
CA LEU A 431 -12.96 -16.39 -23.99
C LEU A 431 -14.04 -15.49 -24.61
N GLY A 432 -15.14 -16.09 -25.09
CA GLY A 432 -16.07 -15.48 -26.01
C GLY A 432 -16.73 -14.18 -25.59
N GLN A 433 -16.64 -13.81 -24.31
CA GLN A 433 -17.22 -12.58 -23.78
C GLN A 433 -16.16 -11.53 -23.44
N SER A 434 -14.93 -11.95 -23.15
CA SER A 434 -13.77 -11.06 -23.03
C SER A 434 -13.26 -10.70 -24.43
N LYS A 435 -12.92 -9.43 -24.67
CA LYS A 435 -12.56 -8.91 -26.00
C LYS A 435 -11.23 -8.17 -26.00
N ASP A 436 -10.65 -8.09 -27.19
CA ASP A 436 -9.44 -7.34 -27.43
C ASP A 436 -8.26 -7.81 -26.56
N ASN A 437 -8.19 -9.13 -26.30
CA ASN A 437 -7.10 -9.75 -25.54
C ASN A 437 -6.00 -10.19 -26.49
N GLU A 438 -4.75 -9.98 -26.09
CA GLU A 438 -3.58 -10.34 -26.88
C GLU A 438 -2.57 -11.11 -26.02
N PHE A 439 -2.06 -12.20 -26.56
CA PHE A 439 -0.97 -12.98 -26.00
C PHE A 439 0.16 -13.01 -27.03
N ASP A 440 1.36 -12.61 -26.63
CA ASP A 440 2.50 -12.60 -27.54
C ASP A 440 3.82 -12.82 -26.80
N SER A 441 4.65 -13.68 -27.35
CA SER A 441 6.01 -13.95 -26.88
C SER A 441 6.08 -14.50 -25.44
N ASN A 442 5.08 -15.23 -24.95
CA ASN A 442 5.14 -15.89 -23.64
C ASN A 442 5.83 -17.26 -23.73
N ILE A 443 6.27 -17.79 -22.60
CA ILE A 443 6.71 -19.20 -22.45
C ILE A 443 5.68 -19.95 -21.63
N TYR A 444 5.25 -21.10 -22.16
CA TYR A 444 4.28 -22.02 -21.54
C TYR A 444 4.91 -23.39 -21.38
N TYR A 445 5.79 -23.55 -20.40
CA TYR A 445 6.50 -24.80 -20.18
C TYR A 445 5.71 -25.74 -19.25
N GLY A 446 5.55 -26.99 -19.66
CA GLY A 446 4.81 -28.00 -18.90
C GLY A 446 3.29 -27.95 -19.06
N LEU A 447 2.76 -27.05 -19.92
CA LEU A 447 1.32 -26.92 -20.20
C LEU A 447 0.91 -27.69 -21.44
N VAL A 448 -0.26 -28.35 -21.37
CA VAL A 448 -0.83 -29.10 -22.49
C VAL A 448 -1.48 -28.19 -23.54
N ALA A 449 -2.02 -27.06 -23.11
CA ALA A 449 -2.66 -26.07 -23.99
C ALA A 449 -2.22 -24.67 -23.61
N ALA A 450 -1.90 -23.85 -24.60
CA ALA A 450 -1.57 -22.44 -24.44
C ALA A 450 -2.65 -21.58 -25.11
N PRO A 451 -2.85 -20.32 -24.71
CA PRO A 451 -3.63 -19.35 -25.50
C PRO A 451 -3.04 -19.18 -26.89
N GLY A 452 -3.82 -18.64 -27.82
CA GLY A 452 -3.32 -18.24 -29.14
C GLY A 452 -2.26 -17.16 -29.00
N ASP A 453 -0.98 -17.52 -29.07
CA ASP A 453 0.20 -16.67 -28.94
C ASP A 453 1.13 -16.97 -30.13
N PRO A 454 1.27 -16.05 -31.09
CA PRO A 454 1.98 -16.31 -32.35
C PRO A 454 3.48 -16.56 -32.17
N HIS A 455 4.07 -16.10 -31.07
CA HIS A 455 5.49 -16.28 -30.78
C HIS A 455 5.71 -17.06 -29.48
N ALA A 456 4.75 -17.90 -29.08
CA ALA A 456 4.86 -18.76 -27.90
C ALA A 456 6.06 -19.69 -27.99
N LEU A 457 6.69 -19.94 -26.84
CA LEU A 457 7.62 -21.04 -26.66
C LEU A 457 7.04 -22.02 -25.64
N THR A 458 7.28 -23.32 -25.88
CA THR A 458 6.84 -24.41 -24.98
C THR A 458 8.03 -25.20 -24.42
N VAL A 459 9.20 -24.62 -24.49
CA VAL A 459 10.48 -25.23 -24.07
C VAL A 459 10.85 -24.82 -22.65
N ASP A 460 11.72 -25.62 -22.02
CA ASP A 460 12.26 -25.28 -20.69
C ASP A 460 12.92 -23.89 -20.71
N PRO A 461 12.50 -22.97 -19.88
CA PRO A 461 13.11 -21.64 -19.77
C PRO A 461 14.54 -21.67 -19.23
N GLN A 462 15.00 -22.81 -18.72
CA GLN A 462 16.34 -23.02 -18.19
C GLN A 462 16.73 -22.04 -17.08
N PHE A 463 15.91 -21.96 -16.06
CA PHE A 463 16.25 -21.24 -14.82
C PHE A 463 17.42 -21.94 -14.09
N VAL A 464 18.15 -21.20 -13.25
CA VAL A 464 19.27 -21.72 -12.45
C VAL A 464 18.82 -22.83 -11.51
N ALA A 465 17.79 -22.56 -10.69
CA ALA A 465 17.20 -23.51 -9.74
C ALA A 465 15.80 -23.03 -9.32
N PRO A 466 14.77 -23.16 -10.19
CA PRO A 466 13.41 -22.71 -9.86
C PRO A 466 12.78 -23.57 -8.77
N GLY A 467 11.85 -23.00 -7.99
CA GLY A 467 11.17 -23.71 -6.91
C GLY A 467 12.01 -23.87 -5.64
N MET A 468 13.08 -23.11 -5.50
CA MET A 468 13.95 -23.08 -4.33
C MET A 468 13.85 -21.76 -3.56
N GLY A 469 12.80 -20.99 -3.82
CA GLY A 469 12.51 -19.78 -3.09
C GLY A 469 12.10 -20.06 -1.63
N GLY A 470 12.17 -19.06 -0.81
CA GLY A 470 11.75 -19.07 0.58
C GLY A 470 11.50 -17.63 1.00
N VAL A 471 11.30 -17.38 2.29
CA VAL A 471 11.09 -16.02 2.77
C VAL A 471 12.30 -15.13 2.47
N GLY A 472 12.05 -14.00 1.83
CA GLY A 472 13.04 -12.97 1.48
C GLY A 472 13.51 -12.98 0.03
N HIS A 473 13.59 -11.81 -0.56
CA HIS A 473 13.99 -11.59 -1.96
C HIS A 473 15.34 -12.20 -2.34
N LEU A 474 16.26 -12.38 -1.39
CA LEU A 474 17.57 -12.96 -1.63
C LEU A 474 17.52 -14.45 -2.00
N THR A 475 16.43 -15.14 -1.72
CA THR A 475 16.23 -16.57 -2.03
C THR A 475 15.95 -16.81 -3.51
N LEU A 476 15.65 -15.77 -4.29
CA LEU A 476 15.12 -15.86 -5.66
C LEU A 476 16.17 -15.96 -6.76
N SER A 477 17.44 -16.06 -6.43
CA SER A 477 18.51 -16.21 -7.44
C SER A 477 18.32 -17.40 -8.38
N GLY A 478 17.57 -18.41 -7.93
CA GLY A 478 17.18 -19.58 -8.71
C GLY A 478 16.34 -19.27 -9.96
N TYR A 479 15.64 -18.14 -10.00
CA TYR A 479 14.83 -17.69 -11.14
C TYR A 479 15.59 -16.86 -12.18
N ARG A 480 16.91 -16.72 -12.03
CA ARG A 480 17.75 -16.17 -13.09
C ARG A 480 17.87 -17.15 -14.25
N LEU A 481 17.93 -16.62 -15.46
CA LEU A 481 18.09 -17.42 -16.68
C LEU A 481 19.57 -17.87 -16.85
N LYS A 482 19.76 -19.13 -17.15
CA LYS A 482 21.10 -19.65 -17.51
C LYS A 482 21.62 -19.06 -18.83
N PRO A 483 22.93 -18.98 -19.03
CA PRO A 483 23.50 -18.79 -20.38
C PRO A 483 22.94 -19.84 -21.35
N GLY A 484 22.46 -19.41 -22.53
CA GLY A 484 21.84 -20.31 -23.50
C GLY A 484 20.34 -20.59 -23.31
N SER A 485 19.69 -20.00 -22.28
CA SER A 485 18.24 -20.09 -22.13
C SER A 485 17.50 -19.61 -23.37
N PRO A 486 16.47 -20.33 -23.83
CA PRO A 486 15.63 -19.91 -24.96
C PRO A 486 14.78 -18.65 -24.65
N ALA A 487 14.68 -18.26 -23.40
CA ALA A 487 14.01 -17.02 -22.99
C ALA A 487 14.84 -15.77 -23.31
N ARG A 488 16.16 -15.92 -23.47
CA ARG A 488 17.09 -14.81 -23.71
C ARG A 488 16.99 -14.29 -25.14
N GLY A 489 16.84 -12.97 -25.27
CA GLY A 489 16.81 -12.28 -26.55
C GLY A 489 15.63 -12.65 -27.47
N THR A 490 14.57 -13.25 -26.96
CA THR A 490 13.42 -13.72 -27.74
C THR A 490 12.10 -13.06 -27.35
N GLY A 491 12.14 -12.09 -26.45
CA GLY A 491 10.98 -11.32 -26.01
C GLY A 491 10.58 -10.23 -27.01
N LYS A 492 9.34 -9.78 -26.89
CA LYS A 492 8.77 -8.63 -27.59
C LYS A 492 9.26 -7.33 -26.94
N LEU A 493 9.79 -6.41 -27.73
CA LEU A 493 10.16 -5.09 -27.22
C LEU A 493 8.93 -4.28 -26.85
N LEU A 494 8.95 -3.66 -25.69
CA LEU A 494 7.89 -2.82 -25.17
C LEU A 494 8.42 -1.40 -24.93
N GLU A 495 7.73 -0.39 -25.43
CA GLU A 495 8.15 1.02 -25.29
C GLU A 495 8.24 1.47 -23.82
N LYS A 496 7.29 1.01 -23.01
CA LYS A 496 7.22 1.32 -21.56
C LYS A 496 7.59 0.08 -20.75
N ASN A 497 8.83 -0.37 -20.88
CA ASN A 497 9.28 -1.63 -20.33
C ASN A 497 9.69 -1.60 -18.85
N GLY A 498 9.57 -0.46 -18.15
CA GLY A 498 9.94 -0.33 -16.74
C GLY A 498 11.40 0.05 -16.49
N GLY A 499 12.27 -0.08 -17.49
CA GLY A 499 13.68 0.33 -17.44
C GLY A 499 14.61 -0.67 -16.77
N GLN A 500 14.13 -1.51 -15.87
CA GLN A 500 14.92 -2.53 -15.18
C GLN A 500 14.11 -3.82 -14.95
N ASP A 501 14.80 -4.91 -14.69
CA ASP A 501 14.22 -6.20 -14.32
C ASP A 501 14.07 -6.34 -12.79
N TYR A 502 13.67 -7.54 -12.33
CA TYR A 502 13.52 -7.85 -10.90
C TYR A 502 14.79 -7.59 -10.07
N TRP A 503 15.97 -7.78 -10.64
CA TRP A 503 17.29 -7.63 -9.97
C TRP A 503 17.97 -6.30 -10.25
N GLY A 504 17.28 -5.37 -10.94
CA GLY A 504 17.81 -4.04 -11.26
C GLY A 504 18.67 -4.01 -12.53
N ASN A 505 18.76 -5.11 -13.29
CA ASN A 505 19.44 -5.10 -14.57
C ASN A 505 18.65 -4.28 -15.58
N LYS A 506 19.34 -3.53 -16.44
CA LYS A 506 18.71 -2.66 -17.43
C LYS A 506 17.92 -3.47 -18.46
N VAL A 507 16.68 -3.11 -18.70
CA VAL A 507 15.87 -3.66 -19.78
C VAL A 507 16.12 -2.86 -21.06
N PRO A 508 16.50 -3.52 -22.17
CA PRO A 508 16.73 -2.84 -23.43
C PRO A 508 15.49 -2.13 -23.97
N SER A 509 15.67 -0.93 -24.52
CA SER A 509 14.64 -0.20 -25.26
C SER A 509 14.69 -0.46 -26.77
N CYS A 510 15.73 -1.12 -27.25
CA CYS A 510 15.93 -1.50 -28.66
C CYS A 510 16.71 -2.83 -28.73
N GLY A 511 16.67 -3.47 -29.88
CA GLY A 511 17.37 -4.75 -30.12
C GLY A 511 16.59 -5.94 -29.57
N LYS A 512 17.18 -6.69 -28.65
CA LYS A 512 16.59 -7.91 -28.08
C LYS A 512 16.29 -7.73 -26.60
N THR A 513 15.23 -8.34 -26.11
CA THR A 513 14.87 -8.39 -24.68
C THR A 513 14.57 -9.83 -24.28
N ASP A 514 14.68 -10.14 -23.00
CA ASP A 514 14.40 -11.45 -22.48
C ASP A 514 12.93 -11.60 -22.07
N ARG A 515 12.47 -12.84 -21.93
CA ARG A 515 11.17 -13.17 -21.34
C ARG A 515 11.34 -13.44 -19.85
N GLY A 516 10.28 -13.19 -19.06
CA GLY A 516 10.28 -13.41 -17.63
C GLY A 516 10.84 -12.22 -16.83
N ALA A 517 10.97 -12.43 -15.53
CA ALA A 517 11.39 -11.42 -14.56
C ALA A 517 12.89 -11.11 -14.56
N SER A 518 13.71 -11.90 -15.27
CA SER A 518 15.16 -11.76 -15.38
C SER A 518 15.55 -11.22 -16.75
N GLN A 519 16.49 -10.27 -16.78
CA GLN A 519 17.19 -9.84 -17.98
C GLN A 519 18.66 -10.23 -17.87
N ALA A 520 19.26 -10.65 -18.98
CA ALA A 520 20.70 -10.92 -19.03
C ALA A 520 21.49 -9.64 -19.29
N ASP A 521 22.70 -9.58 -18.77
CA ASP A 521 23.60 -8.42 -18.89
C ASP A 521 24.20 -8.20 -20.29
N ASP A 522 23.77 -8.95 -21.31
CA ASP A 522 24.46 -9.07 -22.60
C ASP A 522 24.29 -7.91 -23.59
N CYS A 523 23.78 -6.76 -23.17
CA CYS A 523 23.44 -5.66 -24.09
C CYS A 523 24.63 -4.76 -24.50
N ASP A 524 25.84 -4.95 -23.99
CA ASP A 524 26.94 -4.00 -24.19
C ASP A 524 28.01 -4.38 -25.24
N GLU A 525 27.96 -5.53 -25.90
CA GLU A 525 29.05 -5.95 -26.79
C GLU A 525 28.75 -5.97 -28.30
N ALA A 526 27.57 -5.63 -28.77
CA ALA A 526 27.24 -5.77 -30.19
C ALA A 526 27.38 -4.47 -31.02
N HIS A 527 27.84 -3.35 -30.46
CA HIS A 527 28.08 -2.10 -31.20
C HIS A 527 29.38 -1.40 -30.74
N LYS A 528 30.51 -2.07 -30.91
CA LYS A 528 31.84 -1.42 -31.07
C LYS A 528 32.45 -1.78 -32.38
#